data_27b918c1e06d83f9d8720075759b2314
#
_entry.id   27b918c1e06d83f9d8720075759b2314
#
_cell.length_a   1.000
_cell.length_b   1.000
_cell.length_c   1.000
_cell.angle_alpha   90.00
_cell.angle_beta   90.00
_cell.angle_gamma   90.00
#
_symmetry.space_group_name_H-M   'P 1'
#
loop_
_entity.id
_entity.type
_entity.pdbx_description
1 polymer ?
#
loop_
_entity_poly.entity_id
_entity_poly.type
_entity_poly.pdbx_seq_one_letter_code
_entity_poly.pdbx_strand_id
1 'polypeptide(L)'
;MHFEKPLLLKELTPRLMQVYLLVSLGAMNFGVDNNYWSAVISMDSNTTKSIPSSWLSIASGTPIAGWVIGCVVASEITRRLGRRLTVVVICIIAIVGIIIQAAVNNYWAIMAGRLVNSVSMGIEANCIPMYMSELSPPAIRGAMVNFYQWWLMVGGLVAAGTVYGTSTMASEWAWKTGVYMLSPFPTYHIHLTTAVIVVQIIIPVLLLCGIWFVPESPRWLLSQHRRADALSALTYIRHGSSATRSEIETELSLLEEALAEQVAAHRATTWLDCARGSNGRRTFIAVGVQCLQQSQGSAFLNTYLVIFLQQLGIPNVLKVNVAYMCANLAGATLAFYLTDKIGRRYMLMGASAFMCVLLWVVSGLATWYSDGVSGGAVAQGCIAAIMFHVGVIPLHFSSSLLFIQVALLSSNGSVH
;
A
#
# COMPACT_ATOMS: atom_id res chain seq x y z
N MET A 1 0.40 30.71 26.12
CA MET A 1 0.60 29.32 25.70
C MET A 1 1.37 29.34 24.38
N HIS A 2 2.69 29.15 24.42
CA HIS A 2 3.47 28.90 23.21
C HIS A 2 3.11 27.50 22.74
N PHE A 3 2.37 27.38 21.64
CA PHE A 3 2.25 26.12 20.93
C PHE A 3 3.64 25.79 20.39
N GLU A 4 4.38 24.92 21.08
CA GLU A 4 5.57 24.32 20.48
C GLU A 4 5.12 23.62 19.20
N LYS A 5 5.74 24.02 18.08
CA LYS A 5 5.49 23.36 16.80
C LYS A 5 5.71 21.87 17.01
N PRO A 6 4.76 20.99 16.62
CA PRO A 6 4.93 19.57 16.77
C PRO A 6 6.27 19.15 16.17
N LEU A 7 6.97 18.23 16.82
CA LEU A 7 8.33 17.76 16.48
C LEU A 7 8.47 17.44 14.98
N LEU A 8 7.39 16.90 14.40
CA LEU A 8 7.22 16.65 12.97
C LEU A 8 7.52 17.87 12.09
N LEU A 9 7.02 19.06 12.45
CA LEU A 9 7.20 20.27 11.66
C LEU A 9 8.58 20.92 11.81
N LYS A 10 9.34 20.59 12.88
CA LYS A 10 10.71 21.05 13.05
C LYS A 10 11.72 20.27 12.22
N GLU A 11 11.48 18.97 12.02
CA GLU A 11 12.38 18.04 11.33
C GLU A 11 12.08 17.88 9.83
N LEU A 12 10.87 18.26 9.40
CA LEU A 12 10.46 18.20 7.99
C LEU A 12 11.01 19.39 7.21
N THR A 13 12.14 19.18 6.55
CA THR A 13 12.66 20.16 5.60
C THR A 13 11.87 20.13 4.27
N PRO A 14 11.78 21.22 3.51
CA PRO A 14 11.10 21.23 2.21
C PRO A 14 11.65 20.19 1.22
N ARG A 15 12.97 19.96 1.25
CA ARG A 15 13.61 18.93 0.41
C ARG A 15 13.25 17.52 0.84
N LEU A 16 13.25 17.25 2.13
CA LEU A 16 12.83 15.97 2.67
C LEU A 16 11.37 15.69 2.32
N MET A 17 10.50 16.70 2.40
CA MET A 17 9.10 16.58 2.00
C MET A 17 8.96 16.28 0.50
N GLN A 18 9.72 16.93 -0.37
CA GLN A 18 9.72 16.63 -1.81
C GLN A 18 10.14 15.20 -2.09
N VAL A 19 11.19 14.71 -1.42
CA VAL A 19 11.64 13.32 -1.53
C VAL A 19 10.54 12.35 -1.09
N TYR A 20 9.89 12.62 0.04
CA TYR A 20 8.80 11.78 0.52
C TYR A 20 7.59 11.78 -0.42
N LEU A 21 7.20 12.93 -0.95
CA LEU A 21 6.10 13.02 -1.91
C LEU A 21 6.40 12.19 -3.16
N LEU A 22 7.62 12.27 -3.70
CA LEU A 22 8.02 11.48 -4.86
C LEU A 22 8.03 9.97 -4.56
N VAL A 23 8.63 9.56 -3.44
CA VAL A 23 8.70 8.13 -3.06
C VAL A 23 7.30 7.60 -2.74
N SER A 24 6.43 8.43 -2.17
CA SER A 24 5.04 8.07 -1.85
C SER A 24 4.17 7.82 -3.07
N LEU A 25 4.56 8.31 -4.27
CA LEU A 25 3.87 7.94 -5.51
C LEU A 25 3.91 6.42 -5.74
N GLY A 26 4.94 5.72 -5.26
CA GLY A 26 4.95 4.26 -5.25
C GLY A 26 3.79 3.72 -4.40
N ALA A 27 3.62 4.18 -3.16
CA ALA A 27 2.49 3.77 -2.33
C ALA A 27 1.14 4.05 -2.99
N MET A 28 1.02 5.20 -3.68
CA MET A 28 -0.18 5.54 -4.43
C MET A 28 -0.42 4.56 -5.59
N ASN A 29 0.64 4.17 -6.31
CA ASN A 29 0.56 3.16 -7.37
C ASN A 29 0.02 1.84 -6.84
N PHE A 30 0.59 1.34 -5.74
CA PHE A 30 0.11 0.13 -5.07
C PHE A 30 -1.38 0.25 -4.70
N GLY A 31 -1.82 1.39 -4.16
CA GLY A 31 -3.20 1.67 -3.81
C GLY A 31 -4.15 1.60 -5.01
N VAL A 32 -3.75 2.18 -6.14
CA VAL A 32 -4.51 2.12 -7.40
C VAL A 32 -4.63 0.68 -7.88
N ASP A 33 -3.51 -0.03 -7.98
CA ASP A 33 -3.44 -1.39 -8.51
C ASP A 33 -4.22 -2.42 -7.66
N ASN A 34 -4.28 -2.21 -6.35
CA ASN A 34 -5.00 -3.10 -5.44
C ASN A 34 -6.53 -2.90 -5.53
N ASN A 35 -6.98 -1.66 -5.77
CA ASN A 35 -8.39 -1.31 -5.62
C ASN A 35 -9.17 -1.23 -6.95
N TYR A 36 -8.50 -1.09 -8.10
CA TYR A 36 -9.23 -0.95 -9.37
C TYR A 36 -10.04 -2.20 -9.74
N TRP A 37 -9.55 -3.39 -9.39
CA TRP A 37 -10.12 -4.66 -9.83
C TRP A 37 -11.52 -4.93 -9.29
N SER A 38 -11.77 -4.66 -8.03
CA SER A 38 -13.09 -4.82 -7.41
C SER A 38 -14.15 -3.98 -8.12
N ALA A 39 -13.77 -2.82 -8.59
CA ALA A 39 -14.64 -1.92 -9.31
C ALA A 39 -14.85 -2.35 -10.79
N VAL A 40 -13.79 -2.85 -11.44
CA VAL A 40 -13.88 -3.38 -12.81
C VAL A 40 -14.83 -4.59 -12.90
N ILE A 41 -14.74 -5.50 -11.94
CA ILE A 41 -15.64 -6.67 -11.87
C ILE A 41 -17.12 -6.24 -11.79
N SER A 42 -17.42 -5.16 -11.09
CA SER A 42 -18.79 -4.68 -10.92
C SER A 42 -19.43 -4.13 -12.19
N MET A 43 -18.60 -3.66 -13.12
CA MET A 43 -19.09 -3.10 -14.39
C MET A 43 -19.57 -4.16 -15.35
N ASP A 44 -18.99 -5.36 -15.31
CA ASP A 44 -19.32 -6.45 -16.21
C ASP A 44 -20.65 -7.15 -15.87
N SER A 45 -21.14 -6.98 -14.63
CA SER A 45 -22.42 -7.55 -14.19
C SER A 45 -23.66 -6.90 -14.81
N ASN A 46 -23.52 -5.70 -15.38
CA ASN A 46 -24.61 -4.99 -16.09
C ASN A 46 -24.71 -5.36 -17.58
N THR A 47 -23.77 -6.09 -18.11
CA THR A 47 -23.79 -6.58 -19.48
C THR A 47 -24.01 -8.10 -19.49
N THR A 48 -24.87 -8.58 -20.34
CA THR A 48 -25.45 -9.93 -20.47
C THR A 48 -24.46 -11.12 -20.56
N LYS A 49 -23.18 -10.93 -20.31
CA LYS A 49 -22.17 -12.00 -20.18
C LYS A 49 -21.63 -12.02 -18.75
N SER A 50 -22.27 -12.85 -17.91
CA SER A 50 -21.73 -13.16 -16.58
C SER A 50 -20.36 -13.83 -16.72
N ILE A 51 -19.33 -13.22 -16.13
CA ILE A 51 -18.00 -13.86 -15.98
C ILE A 51 -18.21 -15.13 -15.16
N PRO A 52 -17.74 -16.31 -15.62
CA PRO A 52 -17.85 -17.53 -14.83
C PRO A 52 -17.18 -17.34 -13.46
N SER A 53 -17.82 -17.81 -12.39
CA SER A 53 -17.32 -17.66 -11.01
C SER A 53 -15.92 -18.27 -10.81
N SER A 54 -15.58 -19.31 -11.55
CA SER A 54 -14.24 -19.90 -11.57
C SER A 54 -13.17 -18.91 -12.07
N TRP A 55 -13.47 -18.13 -13.10
CA TRP A 55 -12.58 -17.11 -13.63
C TRP A 55 -12.38 -15.95 -12.66
N LEU A 56 -13.45 -15.55 -11.98
CA LEU A 56 -13.41 -14.51 -10.96
C LEU A 56 -12.47 -14.89 -9.80
N SER A 57 -12.58 -16.14 -9.34
CA SER A 57 -11.72 -16.67 -8.28
C SER A 57 -10.25 -16.72 -8.68
N ILE A 58 -9.95 -17.20 -9.89
CA ILE A 58 -8.58 -17.25 -10.42
C ILE A 58 -8.02 -15.84 -10.58
N ALA A 59 -8.79 -14.91 -11.16
CA ALA A 59 -8.38 -13.53 -11.38
C ALA A 59 -8.12 -12.76 -10.09
N SER A 60 -8.81 -13.10 -9.00
CA SER A 60 -8.59 -12.51 -7.68
C SER A 60 -7.42 -13.16 -6.93
N GLY A 61 -7.15 -14.45 -7.15
CA GLY A 61 -6.06 -15.19 -6.50
C GLY A 61 -4.69 -15.01 -7.17
N THR A 62 -4.64 -14.87 -8.49
CA THR A 62 -3.38 -14.75 -9.26
C THR A 62 -2.47 -13.61 -8.78
N PRO A 63 -2.96 -12.40 -8.46
CA PRO A 63 -2.11 -11.32 -7.95
C PRO A 63 -1.39 -11.67 -6.65
N ILE A 64 -2.02 -12.45 -5.77
CA ILE A 64 -1.42 -12.85 -4.49
C ILE A 64 -0.14 -13.67 -4.73
N ALA A 65 -0.15 -14.58 -5.71
CA ALA A 65 1.03 -15.35 -6.09
C ALA A 65 2.16 -14.43 -6.58
N GLY A 66 1.84 -13.42 -7.40
CA GLY A 66 2.80 -12.41 -7.85
C GLY A 66 3.39 -11.61 -6.67
N TRP A 67 2.59 -11.22 -5.70
CA TRP A 67 3.07 -10.51 -4.50
C TRP A 67 4.08 -11.36 -3.72
N VAL A 68 3.79 -12.65 -3.50
CA VAL A 68 4.70 -13.55 -2.79
C VAL A 68 6.03 -13.64 -3.52
N ILE A 69 6.03 -13.83 -4.84
CA ILE A 69 7.26 -13.87 -5.66
C ILE A 69 8.01 -12.54 -5.52
N GLY A 70 7.32 -11.41 -5.66
CA GLY A 70 7.87 -10.07 -5.52
C GLY A 70 8.53 -9.84 -4.16
N CYS A 71 7.86 -10.24 -3.07
CA CYS A 71 8.39 -10.12 -1.70
C CYS A 71 9.68 -10.93 -1.50
N VAL A 72 9.75 -12.16 -2.03
CA VAL A 72 10.94 -13.03 -1.91
C VAL A 72 12.13 -12.42 -2.66
N VAL A 73 11.89 -11.93 -3.87
CA VAL A 73 12.94 -11.38 -4.73
C VAL A 73 13.36 -9.96 -4.31
N ALA A 74 12.47 -9.22 -3.64
CA ALA A 74 12.68 -7.83 -3.22
C ALA A 74 13.96 -7.62 -2.42
N SER A 75 14.24 -8.50 -1.46
CA SER A 75 15.40 -8.37 -0.56
C SER A 75 16.71 -8.43 -1.34
N GLU A 76 16.83 -9.34 -2.30
CA GLU A 76 18.03 -9.53 -3.09
C GLU A 76 18.23 -8.40 -4.10
N ILE A 77 17.16 -7.98 -4.79
CA ILE A 77 17.21 -6.83 -5.72
C ILE A 77 17.63 -5.56 -4.95
N THR A 78 16.98 -5.26 -3.84
CA THR A 78 17.25 -4.05 -3.06
C THR A 78 18.65 -4.04 -2.46
N ARG A 79 19.17 -5.20 -2.08
CA ARG A 79 20.54 -5.36 -1.58
C ARG A 79 21.58 -5.07 -2.66
N ARG A 80 21.38 -5.60 -3.89
CA ARG A 80 22.36 -5.45 -4.98
C ARG A 80 22.30 -4.11 -5.67
N LEU A 81 21.11 -3.66 -6.05
CA LEU A 81 20.91 -2.47 -6.87
C LEU A 81 20.80 -1.17 -6.06
N GLY A 82 20.48 -1.26 -4.75
CA GLY A 82 20.12 -0.11 -3.94
C GLY A 82 18.63 0.23 -4.07
N ARG A 83 18.19 1.26 -3.33
CA ARG A 83 16.77 1.60 -3.25
C ARG A 83 16.27 2.32 -4.48
N ARG A 84 17.07 3.27 -4.97
CA ARG A 84 16.75 4.10 -6.13
C ARG A 84 16.57 3.26 -7.41
N LEU A 85 17.55 2.40 -7.73
CA LEU A 85 17.45 1.53 -8.90
C LEU A 85 16.39 0.45 -8.75
N THR A 86 16.13 -0.03 -7.52
CA THR A 86 15.01 -0.95 -7.28
C THR A 86 13.67 -0.30 -7.63
N VAL A 87 13.47 0.99 -7.32
CA VAL A 87 12.27 1.71 -7.74
C VAL A 87 12.16 1.80 -9.27
N VAL A 88 13.27 2.00 -9.96
CA VAL A 88 13.29 1.95 -11.45
C VAL A 88 12.83 0.57 -11.96
N VAL A 89 13.34 -0.52 -11.37
CA VAL A 89 12.93 -1.89 -11.71
C VAL A 89 11.44 -2.10 -11.45
N ILE A 90 10.92 -1.64 -10.31
CA ILE A 90 9.49 -1.68 -9.97
C ILE A 90 8.66 -1.00 -11.08
N CYS A 91 9.02 0.23 -11.46
CA CYS A 91 8.31 0.99 -12.49
C CYS A 91 8.32 0.28 -13.84
N ILE A 92 9.46 -0.28 -14.25
CA ILE A 92 9.57 -1.03 -15.52
C ILE A 92 8.67 -2.26 -15.52
N ILE A 93 8.71 -3.07 -14.45
CA ILE A 93 7.88 -4.28 -14.34
C ILE A 93 6.39 -3.89 -14.32
N ALA A 94 6.01 -2.85 -13.57
CA ALA A 94 4.65 -2.35 -13.52
C ALA A 94 4.16 -1.91 -14.92
N ILE A 95 4.93 -1.08 -15.62
CA ILE A 95 4.59 -0.60 -16.97
C ILE A 95 4.42 -1.79 -17.95
N VAL A 96 5.34 -2.76 -17.92
CA VAL A 96 5.23 -3.96 -18.75
C VAL A 96 3.97 -4.75 -18.43
N GLY A 97 3.67 -4.98 -17.15
CA GLY A 97 2.45 -5.66 -16.71
C GLY A 97 1.17 -4.93 -17.17
N ILE A 98 1.15 -3.61 -17.05
CA ILE A 98 0.02 -2.77 -17.47
C ILE A 98 -0.15 -2.79 -19.01
N ILE A 99 0.94 -2.72 -19.78
CA ILE A 99 0.90 -2.81 -21.24
C ILE A 99 0.35 -4.16 -21.69
N ILE A 100 0.76 -5.27 -21.06
CA ILE A 100 0.21 -6.61 -21.34
C ILE A 100 -1.30 -6.63 -21.09
N GLN A 101 -1.78 -6.03 -19.99
CA GLN A 101 -3.21 -5.93 -19.68
C GLN A 101 -3.96 -5.08 -20.72
N ALA A 102 -3.35 -4.00 -21.21
CA ALA A 102 -3.98 -3.08 -22.17
C ALA A 102 -4.00 -3.62 -23.61
N ALA A 103 -2.96 -4.36 -24.00
CA ALA A 103 -2.75 -4.78 -25.40
C ALA A 103 -3.59 -5.98 -25.83
N VAL A 104 -4.16 -6.73 -24.89
CA VAL A 104 -4.75 -8.04 -25.20
C VAL A 104 -6.19 -8.17 -24.72
N ASN A 105 -7.04 -8.66 -25.60
CA ASN A 105 -8.49 -8.82 -25.38
C ASN A 105 -8.87 -10.23 -24.85
N ASN A 106 -7.91 -10.96 -24.29
CA ASN A 106 -8.12 -12.31 -23.77
C ASN A 106 -7.95 -12.34 -22.24
N TYR A 107 -8.89 -12.99 -21.54
CA TYR A 107 -8.82 -13.14 -20.07
C TYR A 107 -7.48 -13.69 -19.56
N TRP A 108 -6.87 -14.65 -20.24
CA TRP A 108 -5.58 -15.23 -19.86
C TRP A 108 -4.45 -14.20 -19.90
N ALA A 109 -4.47 -13.32 -20.87
CA ALA A 109 -3.43 -12.30 -20.98
C ALA A 109 -3.62 -11.17 -19.97
N ILE A 110 -4.89 -10.80 -19.67
CA ILE A 110 -5.16 -9.86 -18.55
C ILE A 110 -4.62 -10.45 -17.26
N MET A 111 -4.83 -11.74 -17.00
CA MET A 111 -4.32 -12.41 -15.81
C MET A 111 -2.80 -12.48 -15.78
N ALA A 112 -2.16 -12.78 -16.93
CA ALA A 112 -0.70 -12.78 -17.03
C ALA A 112 -0.13 -11.38 -16.77
N GLY A 113 -0.71 -10.33 -17.34
CA GLY A 113 -0.33 -8.95 -17.07
C GLY A 113 -0.52 -8.54 -15.62
N ARG A 114 -1.61 -8.98 -14.98
CA ARG A 114 -1.85 -8.78 -13.55
C ARG A 114 -0.82 -9.51 -12.68
N LEU A 115 -0.45 -10.73 -13.04
CA LEU A 115 0.58 -11.48 -12.34
C LEU A 115 1.92 -10.73 -12.40
N VAL A 116 2.32 -10.28 -13.58
CA VAL A 116 3.57 -9.50 -13.77
C VAL A 116 3.50 -8.20 -12.95
N ASN A 117 2.41 -7.46 -13.05
CA ASN A 117 2.24 -6.22 -12.28
C ASN A 117 2.27 -6.48 -10.76
N SER A 118 1.68 -7.58 -10.30
CA SER A 118 1.67 -7.94 -8.88
C SER A 118 3.07 -8.29 -8.33
N VAL A 119 3.99 -8.78 -9.18
CA VAL A 119 5.40 -8.94 -8.78
C VAL A 119 6.02 -7.58 -8.45
N SER A 120 5.76 -6.54 -9.26
CA SER A 120 6.25 -5.19 -8.95
C SER A 120 5.69 -4.68 -7.62
N MET A 121 4.40 -4.93 -7.35
CA MET A 121 3.75 -4.56 -6.08
C MET A 121 4.39 -5.25 -4.87
N GLY A 122 4.78 -6.54 -5.00
CA GLY A 122 5.48 -7.26 -3.94
C GLY A 122 6.87 -6.68 -3.64
N ILE A 123 7.61 -6.27 -4.67
CA ILE A 123 8.92 -5.59 -4.51
C ILE A 123 8.70 -4.21 -3.88
N GLU A 124 7.70 -3.48 -4.33
CA GLU A 124 7.35 -2.14 -3.88
C GLU A 124 6.97 -2.11 -2.39
N ALA A 125 6.12 -3.03 -1.94
CA ALA A 125 5.68 -3.14 -0.55
C ALA A 125 6.85 -3.30 0.45
N ASN A 126 7.98 -3.86 0.01
CA ASN A 126 9.19 -3.97 0.81
C ASN A 126 10.12 -2.75 0.63
N CYS A 127 10.37 -2.34 -0.61
CA CYS A 127 11.37 -1.32 -0.94
C CYS A 127 10.96 0.08 -0.47
N ILE A 128 9.72 0.51 -0.75
CA ILE A 128 9.28 1.88 -0.49
C ILE A 128 9.24 2.21 1.01
N PRO A 129 8.61 1.43 1.90
CA PRO A 129 8.61 1.72 3.34
C PRO A 129 10.03 1.69 3.94
N MET A 130 10.87 0.74 3.47
CA MET A 130 12.27 0.66 3.90
C MET A 130 13.01 1.94 3.48
N TYR A 131 12.88 2.36 2.23
CA TYR A 131 13.54 3.55 1.71
C TYR A 131 13.10 4.81 2.47
N MET A 132 11.79 4.98 2.70
CA MET A 132 11.25 6.09 3.50
C MET A 132 11.81 6.08 4.94
N SER A 133 11.91 4.90 5.56
CA SER A 133 12.44 4.77 6.93
C SER A 133 13.95 5.07 7.03
N GLU A 134 14.72 4.77 5.98
CA GLU A 134 16.17 5.02 5.91
C GLU A 134 16.51 6.49 5.65
N LEU A 135 15.62 7.22 4.97
CA LEU A 135 15.77 8.67 4.74
C LEU A 135 15.27 9.48 5.94
N SER A 136 14.45 8.88 6.82
CA SER A 136 13.83 9.57 7.96
C SER A 136 14.77 9.77 9.11
N PRO A 137 14.76 10.95 9.76
CA PRO A 137 15.30 11.10 11.11
C PRO A 137 14.63 10.12 12.08
N PRO A 138 15.37 9.63 13.11
CA PRO A 138 14.81 8.70 14.09
C PRO A 138 13.51 9.18 14.75
N ALA A 139 13.41 10.49 15.00
CA ALA A 139 12.28 11.13 15.69
C ALA A 139 10.94 11.03 14.91
N ILE A 140 10.99 11.03 13.57
CA ILE A 140 9.78 11.05 12.73
C ILE A 140 9.56 9.76 11.92
N ARG A 141 10.44 8.76 12.08
CA ARG A 141 10.42 7.51 11.30
C ARG A 141 9.07 6.79 11.36
N GLY A 142 8.44 6.72 12.53
CA GLY A 142 7.12 6.10 12.70
C GLY A 142 6.02 6.83 11.94
N ALA A 143 6.03 8.16 11.95
CA ALA A 143 5.07 8.96 11.20
C ALA A 143 5.24 8.78 9.69
N MET A 144 6.46 8.59 9.19
CA MET A 144 6.72 8.38 7.76
C MET A 144 6.21 7.02 7.26
N VAL A 145 6.20 6.00 8.09
CA VAL A 145 5.57 4.71 7.75
C VAL A 145 4.05 4.85 7.67
N ASN A 146 3.44 5.62 8.57
CA ASN A 146 2.01 5.95 8.48
C ASN A 146 1.70 6.78 7.23
N PHE A 147 2.61 7.66 6.81
CA PHE A 147 2.50 8.45 5.59
C PHE A 147 2.48 7.57 4.33
N TYR A 148 3.27 6.49 4.28
CA TYR A 148 3.17 5.48 3.23
C TYR A 148 1.76 4.87 3.17
N GLN A 149 1.21 4.47 4.31
CA GLN A 149 -0.12 3.89 4.38
C GLN A 149 -1.21 4.88 3.94
N TRP A 150 -1.06 6.14 4.29
CA TRP A 150 -1.99 7.21 3.89
C TRP A 150 -2.03 7.39 2.37
N TRP A 151 -0.86 7.42 1.71
CA TRP A 151 -0.77 7.51 0.25
C TRP A 151 -1.34 6.28 -0.46
N LEU A 152 -1.22 5.10 0.13
CA LEU A 152 -1.86 3.89 -0.36
C LEU A 152 -3.39 4.04 -0.39
N MET A 153 -3.98 4.63 0.67
CA MET A 153 -5.43 4.92 0.72
C MET A 153 -5.84 6.01 -0.29
N VAL A 154 -4.99 7.03 -0.50
CA VAL A 154 -5.20 8.03 -1.56
C VAL A 154 -5.25 7.34 -2.94
N GLY A 155 -4.35 6.41 -3.22
CA GLY A 155 -4.35 5.63 -4.45
C GLY A 155 -5.65 4.85 -4.65
N GLY A 156 -6.14 4.19 -3.59
CA GLY A 156 -7.43 3.50 -3.62
C GLY A 156 -8.61 4.43 -3.89
N LEU A 157 -8.61 5.61 -3.31
CA LEU A 157 -9.64 6.63 -3.58
C LEU A 157 -9.59 7.13 -5.03
N VAL A 158 -8.40 7.37 -5.57
CA VAL A 158 -8.22 7.76 -6.98
C VAL A 158 -8.75 6.67 -7.90
N ALA A 159 -8.44 5.39 -7.64
CA ALA A 159 -8.96 4.26 -8.41
C ALA A 159 -10.50 4.22 -8.38
N ALA A 160 -11.10 4.27 -7.19
CA ALA A 160 -12.56 4.24 -7.03
C ALA A 160 -13.24 5.45 -7.69
N GLY A 161 -12.66 6.64 -7.55
CA GLY A 161 -13.15 7.87 -8.19
C GLY A 161 -13.08 7.82 -9.72
N THR A 162 -11.99 7.29 -10.26
CA THR A 162 -11.81 7.11 -11.71
C THR A 162 -12.88 6.16 -12.26
N VAL A 163 -13.08 5.01 -11.59
CA VAL A 163 -14.09 4.05 -12.01
C VAL A 163 -15.50 4.63 -11.91
N TYR A 164 -15.82 5.34 -10.83
CA TYR A 164 -17.10 6.00 -10.70
C TYR A 164 -17.32 7.07 -11.78
N GLY A 165 -16.32 7.93 -12.03
CA GLY A 165 -16.40 8.96 -13.06
C GLY A 165 -16.59 8.37 -14.48
N THR A 166 -15.89 7.28 -14.78
CA THR A 166 -16.05 6.61 -16.08
C THR A 166 -17.39 5.86 -16.22
N SER A 167 -17.94 5.33 -15.14
CA SER A 167 -19.24 4.65 -15.15
C SER A 167 -20.43 5.57 -15.37
N THR A 168 -20.33 6.85 -15.01
CA THR A 168 -21.38 7.87 -15.20
C THR A 168 -21.36 8.50 -16.60
N MET A 169 -20.25 8.38 -17.33
CA MET A 169 -20.13 8.86 -18.69
C MET A 169 -20.75 7.88 -19.68
N ALA A 170 -22.06 7.94 -19.83
CA ALA A 170 -22.83 7.13 -20.80
C ALA A 170 -22.62 7.55 -22.26
N SER A 171 -21.69 8.46 -22.58
CA SER A 171 -21.43 8.95 -23.93
C SER A 171 -20.21 8.28 -24.55
N GLU A 172 -20.25 8.16 -25.88
CA GLU A 172 -19.16 7.61 -26.73
C GLU A 172 -17.75 8.20 -26.43
N TRP A 173 -17.67 9.31 -25.72
CA TRP A 173 -16.42 10.00 -25.39
C TRP A 173 -15.64 9.36 -24.21
N ALA A 174 -16.30 8.60 -23.36
CA ALA A 174 -15.63 7.91 -22.24
C ALA A 174 -14.58 6.89 -22.71
N TRP A 175 -14.72 6.41 -23.93
CA TRP A 175 -13.85 5.41 -24.54
C TRP A 175 -12.90 5.98 -25.60
N LYS A 176 -13.25 7.14 -26.23
CA LYS A 176 -12.44 7.73 -27.31
C LYS A 176 -11.09 8.30 -26.85
N THR A 177 -10.93 8.70 -25.60
CA THR A 177 -9.72 9.37 -25.11
C THR A 177 -8.51 8.43 -24.87
N GLY A 178 -8.70 7.12 -24.77
CA GLY A 178 -7.59 6.20 -24.46
C GLY A 178 -7.10 5.31 -25.61
N VAL A 179 -7.87 5.13 -26.68
CA VAL A 179 -7.67 4.01 -27.63
C VAL A 179 -7.16 4.43 -29.03
N TYR A 180 -7.28 5.70 -29.39
CA TYR A 180 -6.90 6.13 -30.74
C TYR A 180 -5.42 6.01 -31.08
N MET A 181 -4.56 5.70 -30.13
CA MET A 181 -3.13 5.61 -30.43
C MET A 181 -2.61 4.22 -30.82
N LEU A 182 -3.35 3.12 -30.65
CA LEU A 182 -2.73 1.78 -30.83
C LEU A 182 -3.56 0.60 -31.34
N SER A 183 -4.84 0.73 -31.73
CA SER A 183 -5.56 -0.44 -32.25
C SER A 183 -6.60 -0.17 -33.33
N PRO A 184 -6.62 -0.93 -34.43
CA PRO A 184 -7.58 -0.80 -35.56
C PRO A 184 -8.85 -1.65 -35.45
N PHE A 185 -9.21 -2.25 -34.31
CA PHE A 185 -10.37 -3.14 -34.19
C PHE A 185 -11.44 -2.69 -33.18
N PRO A 186 -12.74 -2.72 -33.54
CA PRO A 186 -13.83 -2.31 -32.68
C PRO A 186 -14.34 -3.48 -31.82
N THR A 187 -14.05 -3.44 -30.51
CA THR A 187 -14.67 -4.37 -29.55
C THR A 187 -15.24 -3.60 -28.35
N TYR A 188 -16.55 -3.63 -28.21
CA TYR A 188 -17.43 -2.76 -27.45
C TYR A 188 -17.27 -2.77 -25.90
N HIS A 189 -16.54 -3.71 -25.29
CA HIS A 189 -16.53 -3.93 -23.83
C HIS A 189 -15.20 -3.70 -23.12
N ILE A 190 -14.12 -3.43 -23.84
CA ILE A 190 -12.76 -3.33 -23.27
C ILE A 190 -12.41 -1.90 -22.87
N HIS A 191 -13.20 -0.93 -23.29
CA HIS A 191 -12.84 0.48 -23.26
C HIS A 191 -12.93 1.13 -21.87
N LEU A 192 -13.78 0.62 -20.99
CA LEU A 192 -13.92 1.16 -19.63
C LEU A 192 -12.71 0.79 -18.74
N THR A 193 -12.19 -0.43 -18.92
CA THR A 193 -10.97 -0.90 -18.26
C THR A 193 -9.74 -0.15 -18.74
N THR A 194 -9.70 0.28 -20.00
CA THR A 194 -8.56 1.00 -20.60
C THR A 194 -8.33 2.37 -19.94
N ALA A 195 -9.38 3.13 -19.61
CA ALA A 195 -9.22 4.41 -18.90
C ALA A 195 -8.57 4.25 -17.53
N VAL A 196 -8.96 3.24 -16.79
CA VAL A 196 -8.37 2.92 -15.48
C VAL A 196 -6.92 2.44 -15.64
N ILE A 197 -6.65 1.64 -16.66
CA ILE A 197 -5.30 1.14 -16.99
C ILE A 197 -4.37 2.29 -17.37
N VAL A 198 -4.85 3.29 -18.12
CA VAL A 198 -4.04 4.49 -18.46
C VAL A 198 -3.66 5.28 -17.20
N VAL A 199 -4.58 5.43 -16.24
CA VAL A 199 -4.26 6.09 -14.97
C VAL A 199 -3.18 5.33 -14.21
N GLN A 200 -3.18 4.00 -14.26
CA GLN A 200 -2.13 3.18 -13.66
C GLN A 200 -0.74 3.42 -14.26
N ILE A 201 -0.63 3.72 -15.57
CA ILE A 201 0.66 4.01 -16.22
C ILE A 201 1.22 5.37 -15.79
N ILE A 202 0.38 6.37 -15.56
CA ILE A 202 0.82 7.73 -15.24
C ILE A 202 1.69 7.75 -13.98
N ILE A 203 1.30 7.01 -12.94
CA ILE A 203 2.00 7.02 -11.66
C ILE A 203 3.40 6.43 -11.77
N PRO A 204 3.61 5.20 -12.32
CA PRO A 204 4.95 4.66 -12.53
C PRO A 204 5.83 5.52 -13.44
N VAL A 205 5.27 6.16 -14.46
CA VAL A 205 6.03 7.08 -15.33
C VAL A 205 6.46 8.32 -14.57
N LEU A 206 5.58 8.95 -13.80
CA LEU A 206 5.92 10.08 -12.94
C LEU A 206 7.00 9.70 -11.92
N LEU A 207 6.87 8.53 -11.30
CA LEU A 207 7.85 8.02 -10.35
C LEU A 207 9.20 7.75 -11.03
N LEU A 208 9.19 7.15 -12.22
CA LEU A 208 10.39 6.89 -13.00
C LEU A 208 11.13 8.19 -13.38
N CYS A 209 10.40 9.23 -13.76
CA CYS A 209 10.97 10.55 -14.02
C CYS A 209 11.46 11.24 -12.74
N GLY A 210 10.71 11.12 -11.65
CA GLY A 210 10.99 11.81 -10.39
C GLY A 210 12.12 11.16 -9.57
N ILE A 211 12.34 9.85 -9.69
CA ILE A 211 13.31 9.12 -8.86
C ILE A 211 14.76 9.61 -9.04
N TRP A 212 15.05 10.24 -10.18
CA TRP A 212 16.37 10.80 -10.45
C TRP A 212 16.73 12.01 -9.57
N PHE A 213 15.72 12.68 -9.01
CA PHE A 213 15.90 13.78 -8.05
C PHE A 213 15.99 13.32 -6.59
N VAL A 214 15.79 12.02 -6.33
CA VAL A 214 15.87 11.45 -4.99
C VAL A 214 17.27 10.87 -4.76
N PRO A 215 17.96 11.20 -3.65
CA PRO A 215 19.26 10.65 -3.32
C PRO A 215 19.14 9.17 -2.98
N GLU A 216 20.21 8.39 -3.18
CA GLU A 216 20.25 7.01 -2.73
C GLU A 216 20.28 6.94 -1.19
N SER A 217 19.89 5.79 -0.62
CA SER A 217 19.91 5.59 0.83
C SER A 217 21.33 5.73 1.39
N PRO A 218 21.56 6.63 2.39
CA PRO A 218 22.86 6.75 3.06
C PRO A 218 23.31 5.42 3.67
N ARG A 219 22.38 4.65 4.24
CA ARG A 219 22.66 3.35 4.86
C ARG A 219 23.13 2.31 3.83
N TRP A 220 22.51 2.29 2.64
CA TRP A 220 22.96 1.40 1.56
C TRP A 220 24.32 1.82 1.03
N LEU A 221 24.57 3.11 0.83
CA LEU A 221 25.86 3.62 0.38
C LEU A 221 27.00 3.26 1.36
N LEU A 222 26.76 3.33 2.65
CA LEU A 222 27.70 2.86 3.68
C LEU A 222 27.94 1.35 3.58
N SER A 223 26.91 0.56 3.33
CA SER A 223 27.07 -0.90 3.13
C SER A 223 27.91 -1.26 1.91
N GLN A 224 28.00 -0.35 0.93
CA GLN A 224 28.85 -0.46 -0.25
C GLN A 224 30.22 0.23 -0.08
N HIS A 225 30.59 0.62 1.14
CA HIS A 225 31.83 1.35 1.47
C HIS A 225 31.99 2.71 0.76
N ARG A 226 30.88 3.33 0.33
CA ARG A 226 30.83 4.63 -0.37
C ARG A 226 30.50 5.77 0.60
N ARG A 227 31.39 6.03 1.58
CA ARG A 227 31.17 7.00 2.66
C ARG A 227 30.99 8.44 2.15
N ALA A 228 31.73 8.86 1.13
CA ALA A 228 31.64 10.22 0.57
C ALA A 228 30.26 10.47 -0.05
N ASP A 229 29.72 9.49 -0.76
CA ASP A 229 28.38 9.59 -1.36
C ASP A 229 27.28 9.52 -0.30
N ALA A 230 27.48 8.74 0.76
CA ALA A 230 26.56 8.69 1.89
C ALA A 230 26.49 10.05 2.63
N LEU A 231 27.63 10.72 2.81
CA LEU A 231 27.67 12.06 3.39
C LEU A 231 26.96 13.07 2.50
N SER A 232 27.17 13.01 1.18
CA SER A 232 26.51 13.91 0.24
C SER A 232 24.99 13.70 0.22
N ALA A 233 24.53 12.44 0.25
CA ALA A 233 23.10 12.10 0.32
C ALA A 233 22.47 12.61 1.63
N LEU A 234 23.13 12.41 2.76
CA LEU A 234 22.65 12.88 4.07
C LEU A 234 22.59 14.41 4.12
N THR A 235 23.64 15.09 3.63
CA THR A 235 23.67 16.56 3.52
C THR A 235 22.54 17.08 2.63
N TYR A 236 22.26 16.40 1.52
CA TYR A 236 21.14 16.75 0.63
C TYR A 236 19.78 16.67 1.37
N ILE A 237 19.55 15.60 2.10
CA ILE A 237 18.30 15.36 2.84
C ILE A 237 18.12 16.38 3.97
N ARG A 238 19.20 16.70 4.69
CA ARG A 238 19.22 17.64 5.83
C ARG A 238 19.30 19.11 5.43
N HIS A 239 19.41 19.40 4.14
CA HIS A 239 19.50 20.77 3.66
C HIS A 239 18.24 21.58 4.03
N GLY A 240 18.46 22.69 4.74
CA GLY A 240 17.37 23.53 5.27
C GLY A 240 16.90 23.14 6.68
N SER A 241 17.49 22.11 7.30
CA SER A 241 17.37 21.88 8.75
C SER A 241 18.35 22.78 9.50
N SER A 242 18.13 22.93 10.81
CA SER A 242 19.08 23.61 11.72
C SER A 242 20.35 22.80 12.00
N ALA A 243 20.49 21.62 11.39
CA ALA A 243 21.60 20.71 11.66
C ALA A 243 22.92 21.26 11.09
N THR A 244 23.93 21.34 11.96
CA THR A 244 25.29 21.74 11.61
C THR A 244 26.00 20.62 10.86
N ARG A 245 26.99 20.95 10.05
CA ARG A 245 27.78 19.94 9.31
C ARG A 245 28.42 18.90 10.24
N SER A 246 28.88 19.31 11.41
CA SER A 246 29.42 18.41 12.44
C SER A 246 28.39 17.42 12.98
N GLU A 247 27.13 17.83 13.12
CA GLU A 247 26.04 16.95 13.54
C GLU A 247 25.70 15.92 12.47
N ILE A 248 25.73 16.31 11.19
CA ILE A 248 25.54 15.41 10.05
C ILE A 248 26.67 14.36 9.98
N GLU A 249 27.90 14.76 10.21
CA GLU A 249 29.07 13.85 10.29
C GLU A 249 28.96 12.89 11.47
N THR A 250 28.45 13.37 12.62
CA THR A 250 28.18 12.53 13.79
C THR A 250 27.06 11.55 13.52
N GLU A 251 25.96 11.98 12.89
CA GLU A 251 24.87 11.08 12.46
C GLU A 251 25.40 9.98 11.51
N LEU A 252 26.27 10.34 10.58
CA LEU A 252 26.88 9.39 9.65
C LEU A 252 27.77 8.37 10.37
N SER A 253 28.59 8.81 11.35
CA SER A 253 29.45 7.90 12.11
C SER A 253 28.64 6.92 12.98
N LEU A 254 27.53 7.37 13.56
CA LEU A 254 26.59 6.50 14.30
C LEU A 254 25.93 5.46 13.37
N LEU A 255 25.57 5.86 12.16
CA LEU A 255 25.03 4.92 11.17
C LEU A 255 26.08 3.89 10.74
N GLU A 256 27.34 4.29 10.60
CA GLU A 256 28.47 3.42 10.26
C GLU A 256 28.76 2.40 11.36
N GLU A 257 28.76 2.84 12.61
CA GLU A 257 28.95 1.98 13.78
C GLU A 257 27.78 0.95 13.91
N ALA A 258 26.54 1.41 13.82
CA ALA A 258 25.38 0.54 13.86
C ALA A 258 25.37 -0.49 12.70
N LEU A 259 25.89 -0.10 11.53
CA LEU A 259 26.01 -1.01 10.39
C LEU A 259 27.12 -2.04 10.65
N ALA A 260 28.26 -1.63 11.20
CA ALA A 260 29.37 -2.53 11.55
C ALA A 260 28.95 -3.59 12.57
N GLU A 261 28.21 -3.18 13.61
CA GLU A 261 27.63 -4.12 14.58
C GLU A 261 26.67 -5.13 13.92
N GLN A 262 25.81 -4.66 13.00
CA GLN A 262 24.90 -5.54 12.28
C GLN A 262 25.63 -6.55 11.41
N VAL A 263 26.66 -6.11 10.68
CA VAL A 263 27.48 -7.01 9.85
C VAL A 263 28.21 -8.04 10.71
N ALA A 264 28.73 -7.65 11.86
CA ALA A 264 29.36 -8.57 12.80
C ALA A 264 28.37 -9.60 13.35
N ALA A 265 27.17 -9.18 13.70
CA ALA A 265 26.09 -10.07 14.14
C ALA A 265 25.60 -11.01 13.03
N HIS A 266 25.51 -10.54 11.78
CA HIS A 266 25.04 -11.33 10.65
C HIS A 266 26.03 -12.41 10.17
N ARG A 267 27.33 -12.22 10.38
CA ARG A 267 28.33 -13.26 10.03
C ARG A 267 28.14 -14.58 10.80
N ALA A 268 27.44 -14.52 11.93
CA ALA A 268 27.18 -15.65 12.81
C ALA A 268 25.77 -16.24 12.69
N THR A 269 24.86 -15.63 11.86
CA THR A 269 23.44 -16.01 11.83
C THR A 269 23.04 -16.67 10.51
N THR A 270 22.26 -17.75 10.64
CA THR A 270 21.60 -18.50 9.55
C THR A 270 20.10 -18.22 9.51
N TRP A 271 19.44 -18.52 8.39
CA TRP A 271 17.97 -18.44 8.28
C TRP A 271 17.23 -19.20 9.37
N LEU A 272 17.82 -20.30 9.89
CA LEU A 272 17.29 -21.09 11.00
C LEU A 272 17.27 -20.33 12.33
N ASP A 273 18.10 -19.33 12.50
CA ASP A 273 18.14 -18.52 13.73
C ASP A 273 16.93 -17.60 13.86
N CYS A 274 16.24 -17.31 12.76
CA CYS A 274 14.92 -16.64 12.80
C CYS A 274 13.87 -17.48 13.53
N ALA A 275 14.03 -18.80 13.57
CA ALA A 275 13.12 -19.73 14.24
C ALA A 275 13.59 -20.14 15.65
N ARG A 276 14.79 -19.68 16.10
CA ARG A 276 15.40 -20.14 17.37
C ARG A 276 15.41 -19.05 18.43
N GLY A 277 15.25 -19.43 19.69
CA GLY A 277 15.39 -18.58 20.86
C GLY A 277 14.48 -17.33 20.85
N SER A 278 15.02 -16.19 21.24
CA SER A 278 14.29 -14.92 21.30
C SER A 278 13.83 -14.42 19.91
N ASN A 279 14.60 -14.72 18.84
CA ASN A 279 14.26 -14.38 17.48
C ASN A 279 13.05 -15.18 17.00
N GLY A 280 12.96 -16.49 17.35
CA GLY A 280 11.81 -17.31 17.01
C GLY A 280 10.51 -16.76 17.59
N ARG A 281 10.52 -16.33 18.85
CA ARG A 281 9.35 -15.68 19.46
C ARG A 281 8.94 -14.39 18.74
N ARG A 282 9.91 -13.55 18.36
CA ARG A 282 9.66 -12.29 17.61
C ARG A 282 9.10 -12.55 16.22
N THR A 283 9.68 -13.52 15.50
CA THR A 283 9.20 -13.95 14.17
C THR A 283 7.78 -14.49 14.27
N PHE A 284 7.50 -15.35 15.27
CA PHE A 284 6.16 -15.88 15.49
C PHE A 284 5.14 -14.78 15.78
N ILE A 285 5.48 -13.80 16.60
CA ILE A 285 4.59 -12.65 16.89
C ILE A 285 4.36 -11.82 15.62
N ALA A 286 5.40 -11.49 14.85
CA ALA A 286 5.29 -10.71 13.63
C ALA A 286 4.41 -11.41 12.58
N VAL A 287 4.68 -12.68 12.31
CA VAL A 287 3.88 -13.51 11.39
C VAL A 287 2.45 -13.68 11.91
N GLY A 288 2.29 -13.97 13.20
CA GLY A 288 0.98 -14.14 13.83
C GLY A 288 0.09 -12.90 13.72
N VAL A 289 0.64 -11.71 13.98
CA VAL A 289 -0.09 -10.44 13.84
C VAL A 289 -0.54 -10.24 12.39
N GLN A 290 0.30 -10.54 11.40
CA GLN A 290 -0.08 -10.40 9.99
C GLN A 290 -1.12 -11.44 9.55
N CYS A 291 -0.99 -12.68 9.99
CA CYS A 291 -1.99 -13.72 9.72
C CYS A 291 -3.36 -13.35 10.33
N LEU A 292 -3.37 -12.91 11.59
CA LEU A 292 -4.60 -12.48 12.27
C LEU A 292 -5.21 -11.24 11.61
N GLN A 293 -4.38 -10.32 11.12
CA GLN A 293 -4.84 -9.16 10.37
C GLN A 293 -5.59 -9.55 9.09
N GLN A 294 -5.10 -10.53 8.34
CA GLN A 294 -5.79 -11.01 7.15
C GLN A 294 -7.05 -11.82 7.48
N SER A 295 -7.03 -12.54 8.60
CA SER A 295 -8.17 -13.35 9.08
C SER A 295 -9.40 -12.53 9.51
N GLN A 296 -9.25 -11.23 9.69
CA GLN A 296 -10.37 -10.30 10.02
C GLN A 296 -11.36 -10.09 8.86
N GLY A 297 -11.12 -10.65 7.68
CA GLY A 297 -11.99 -10.49 6.53
C GLY A 297 -11.80 -9.17 5.75
N SER A 298 -10.81 -8.33 6.12
CA SER A 298 -10.53 -7.08 5.39
C SER A 298 -10.17 -7.32 3.93
N ALA A 299 -9.41 -8.38 3.64
CA ALA A 299 -9.06 -8.76 2.28
C ALA A 299 -10.31 -9.17 1.46
N PHE A 300 -11.25 -9.88 2.09
CA PHE A 300 -12.52 -10.25 1.47
C PHE A 300 -13.36 -9.00 1.15
N LEU A 301 -13.50 -8.09 2.10
CA LEU A 301 -14.24 -6.85 1.88
C LEU A 301 -13.62 -5.99 0.78
N ASN A 302 -12.31 -5.83 0.75
CA ASN A 302 -11.63 -5.06 -0.30
C ASN A 302 -11.86 -5.65 -1.70
N THR A 303 -11.89 -6.98 -1.82
CA THR A 303 -12.00 -7.65 -3.13
C THR A 303 -13.46 -7.80 -3.57
N TYR A 304 -14.36 -8.14 -2.67
CA TYR A 304 -15.73 -8.57 -3.00
C TYR A 304 -16.82 -7.60 -2.53
N LEU A 305 -16.47 -6.46 -1.91
CA LEU A 305 -17.43 -5.49 -1.39
C LEU A 305 -18.50 -5.11 -2.42
N VAL A 306 -18.07 -4.78 -3.62
CA VAL A 306 -18.96 -4.28 -4.67
C VAL A 306 -19.94 -5.37 -5.10
N ILE A 307 -19.48 -6.61 -5.26
CA ILE A 307 -20.32 -7.77 -5.61
C ILE A 307 -21.31 -8.05 -4.46
N PHE A 308 -20.86 -8.02 -3.23
CA PHE A 308 -21.69 -8.22 -2.04
C PHE A 308 -22.82 -7.19 -1.96
N LEU A 309 -22.51 -5.93 -2.19
CA LEU A 309 -23.49 -4.85 -2.18
C LEU A 309 -24.48 -4.95 -3.36
N GLN A 310 -24.04 -5.43 -4.52
CA GLN A 310 -24.91 -5.71 -5.65
C GLN A 310 -25.91 -6.84 -5.35
N GLN A 311 -25.44 -7.90 -4.68
CA GLN A 311 -26.32 -9.01 -4.27
C GLN A 311 -27.38 -8.58 -3.24
N LEU A 312 -27.09 -7.57 -2.42
CA LEU A 312 -28.05 -6.95 -1.52
C LEU A 312 -29.03 -5.99 -2.24
N GLY A 313 -28.97 -5.87 -3.57
CA GLY A 313 -29.87 -5.02 -4.34
C GLY A 313 -29.67 -3.51 -4.12
N ILE A 314 -28.50 -3.10 -3.66
CA ILE A 314 -28.22 -1.69 -3.36
C ILE A 314 -28.03 -0.90 -4.66
N PRO A 315 -28.79 0.16 -4.91
CA PRO A 315 -28.60 1.00 -6.09
C PRO A 315 -27.29 1.80 -5.95
N ASN A 316 -26.61 2.06 -7.07
CA ASN A 316 -25.41 2.90 -7.13
C ASN A 316 -24.24 2.41 -6.26
N VAL A 317 -23.92 1.14 -6.32
CA VAL A 317 -22.86 0.49 -5.54
C VAL A 317 -21.49 1.19 -5.67
N LEU A 318 -21.18 1.75 -6.84
CA LEU A 318 -19.95 2.48 -7.09
C LEU A 318 -19.84 3.76 -6.23
N LYS A 319 -20.96 4.46 -5.96
CA LYS A 319 -20.95 5.59 -5.01
C LYS A 319 -20.61 5.12 -3.60
N VAL A 320 -21.14 3.97 -3.20
CA VAL A 320 -20.83 3.38 -1.90
C VAL A 320 -19.35 3.00 -1.82
N ASN A 321 -18.77 2.49 -2.90
CA ASN A 321 -17.34 2.18 -2.96
C ASN A 321 -16.45 3.43 -2.81
N VAL A 322 -16.82 4.56 -3.44
CA VAL A 322 -16.10 5.83 -3.23
C VAL A 322 -16.21 6.28 -1.77
N ALA A 323 -17.41 6.23 -1.18
CA ALA A 323 -17.61 6.57 0.24
C ALA A 323 -16.80 5.64 1.16
N TYR A 324 -16.73 4.35 0.83
CA TYR A 324 -15.87 3.37 1.49
C TYR A 324 -14.39 3.80 1.48
N MET A 325 -13.86 4.23 0.34
CA MET A 325 -12.48 4.72 0.25
C MET A 325 -12.26 6.04 1.00
N CYS A 326 -13.26 6.94 1.02
CA CYS A 326 -13.21 8.15 1.85
C CYS A 326 -13.16 7.82 3.35
N ALA A 327 -13.93 6.84 3.82
CA ALA A 327 -13.90 6.38 5.20
C ALA A 327 -12.53 5.78 5.57
N ASN A 328 -11.93 4.98 4.68
CA ASN A 328 -10.57 4.47 4.84
C ASN A 328 -9.54 5.60 5.01
N LEU A 329 -9.60 6.61 4.14
CA LEU A 329 -8.69 7.75 4.19
C LEU A 329 -8.87 8.57 5.47
N ALA A 330 -10.11 8.77 5.91
CA ALA A 330 -10.41 9.45 7.18
C ALA A 330 -9.84 8.66 8.38
N GLY A 331 -10.01 7.33 8.38
CA GLY A 331 -9.41 6.45 9.39
C GLY A 331 -7.87 6.51 9.39
N ALA A 332 -7.24 6.49 8.21
CA ALA A 332 -5.80 6.63 8.08
C ALA A 332 -5.29 7.98 8.62
N THR A 333 -6.03 9.07 8.36
CA THR A 333 -5.69 10.39 8.91
C THR A 333 -5.80 10.43 10.43
N LEU A 334 -6.85 9.80 10.98
CA LEU A 334 -7.04 9.67 12.42
C LEU A 334 -5.96 8.83 13.08
N ALA A 335 -5.41 7.83 12.36
CA ALA A 335 -4.35 6.96 12.85
C ALA A 335 -3.08 7.73 13.24
N PHE A 336 -2.71 8.80 12.51
CA PHE A 336 -1.55 9.64 12.86
C PHE A 336 -1.65 10.19 14.28
N TYR A 337 -2.83 10.60 14.68
CA TYR A 337 -3.05 11.21 15.99
C TYR A 337 -3.24 10.18 17.10
N LEU A 338 -4.00 9.13 16.84
CA LEU A 338 -4.34 8.14 17.86
C LEU A 338 -3.17 7.24 18.22
N THR A 339 -2.31 6.87 17.25
CA THR A 339 -1.18 5.97 17.48
C THR A 339 -0.21 6.51 18.52
N ASP A 340 0.03 7.82 18.51
CA ASP A 340 0.94 8.47 19.47
C ASP A 340 0.31 8.69 20.84
N LYS A 341 -1.03 8.88 20.93
CA LYS A 341 -1.74 9.12 22.19
C LYS A 341 -2.10 7.86 22.97
N ILE A 342 -2.67 6.87 22.28
CA ILE A 342 -3.26 5.66 22.92
C ILE A 342 -2.18 4.58 23.08
N GLY A 343 -1.16 4.59 22.23
CA GLY A 343 -0.17 3.55 22.15
C GLY A 343 -0.64 2.34 21.32
N ARG A 344 0.32 1.70 20.68
CA ARG A 344 0.12 0.68 19.63
C ARG A 344 -0.66 -0.55 20.10
N ARG A 345 -0.38 -1.03 21.31
CA ARG A 345 -1.00 -2.25 21.85
C ARG A 345 -2.50 -2.07 22.09
N TYR A 346 -2.89 -1.00 22.78
CA TYR A 346 -4.30 -0.75 23.09
C TYR A 346 -5.11 -0.42 21.83
N MET A 347 -4.49 0.31 20.91
CA MET A 347 -5.12 0.64 19.62
C MET A 347 -5.37 -0.62 18.78
N LEU A 348 -4.40 -1.55 18.71
CA LEU A 348 -4.53 -2.82 18.00
C LEU A 348 -5.67 -3.67 18.59
N MET A 349 -5.70 -3.82 19.93
CA MET A 349 -6.72 -4.61 20.61
C MET A 349 -8.11 -3.99 20.47
N GLY A 350 -8.24 -2.68 20.70
CA GLY A 350 -9.52 -1.96 20.60
C GLY A 350 -10.07 -1.97 19.18
N ALA A 351 -9.25 -1.69 18.19
CA ALA A 351 -9.63 -1.72 16.78
C ALA A 351 -10.09 -3.13 16.36
N SER A 352 -9.35 -4.17 16.73
CA SER A 352 -9.73 -5.57 16.41
C SER A 352 -11.05 -5.98 17.03
N ALA A 353 -11.28 -5.65 18.31
CA ALA A 353 -12.53 -5.96 18.98
C ALA A 353 -13.71 -5.25 18.34
N PHE A 354 -13.54 -3.96 18.03
CA PHE A 354 -14.59 -3.16 17.38
C PHE A 354 -14.91 -3.69 15.96
N MET A 355 -13.89 -4.04 15.18
CA MET A 355 -14.07 -4.62 13.84
C MET A 355 -14.81 -5.96 13.90
N CYS A 356 -14.50 -6.81 14.88
CA CYS A 356 -15.18 -8.08 15.10
C CYS A 356 -16.69 -7.87 15.34
N VAL A 357 -17.06 -6.95 16.23
CA VAL A 357 -18.47 -6.62 16.52
C VAL A 357 -19.18 -6.14 15.26
N LEU A 358 -18.56 -5.27 14.47
CA LEU A 358 -19.17 -4.75 13.24
C LEU A 358 -19.38 -5.83 12.18
N LEU A 359 -18.45 -6.79 12.03
CA LEU A 359 -18.64 -7.93 11.11
C LEU A 359 -19.79 -8.83 11.56
N TRP A 360 -19.98 -9.03 12.88
CA TRP A 360 -21.12 -9.76 13.40
C TRP A 360 -22.44 -9.05 13.08
N VAL A 361 -22.48 -7.72 13.21
CA VAL A 361 -23.64 -6.90 12.84
C VAL A 361 -23.94 -7.04 11.35
N VAL A 362 -22.93 -6.92 10.47
CA VAL A 362 -23.12 -7.10 9.02
C VAL A 362 -23.66 -8.48 8.69
N SER A 363 -23.10 -9.54 9.30
CA SER A 363 -23.56 -10.91 9.10
C SER A 363 -25.02 -11.10 9.55
N GLY A 364 -25.39 -10.60 10.73
CA GLY A 364 -26.78 -10.68 11.22
C GLY A 364 -27.77 -9.91 10.36
N LEU A 365 -27.40 -8.73 9.89
CA LEU A 365 -28.23 -7.95 8.97
C LEU A 365 -28.39 -8.63 7.60
N ALA A 366 -27.33 -9.26 7.09
CA ALA A 366 -27.38 -9.97 5.81
C ALA A 366 -28.28 -11.21 5.87
N THR A 367 -28.34 -11.93 7.01
CA THR A 367 -29.27 -13.05 7.19
C THR A 367 -30.74 -12.58 7.25
N TRP A 368 -31.02 -11.47 7.92
CA TRP A 368 -32.36 -10.87 7.93
C TRP A 368 -32.84 -10.44 6.55
N TYR A 369 -31.92 -9.98 5.69
CA TYR A 369 -32.25 -9.66 4.33
C TYR A 369 -32.65 -10.92 3.52
N SER A 370 -31.97 -12.04 3.74
CA SER A 370 -32.28 -13.32 3.08
C SER A 370 -33.66 -13.87 3.51
N ASP A 371 -34.11 -13.54 4.72
CA ASP A 371 -35.40 -14.00 5.28
C ASP A 371 -36.61 -13.12 4.87
N GLY A 372 -36.41 -12.20 3.93
CA GLY A 372 -37.51 -11.43 3.28
C GLY A 372 -37.95 -10.18 4.04
N VAL A 373 -37.21 -9.70 5.04
CA VAL A 373 -37.48 -8.41 5.70
C VAL A 373 -37.12 -7.26 4.73
N SER A 374 -38.02 -6.24 4.65
CA SER A 374 -37.93 -5.12 3.70
C SER A 374 -36.52 -4.53 3.56
N GLY A 375 -35.96 -4.65 2.32
CA GLY A 375 -34.55 -4.51 2.04
C GLY A 375 -33.88 -3.15 2.30
N GLY A 376 -34.63 -2.06 2.38
CA GLY A 376 -34.04 -0.72 2.47
C GLY A 376 -33.30 -0.43 3.79
N ALA A 377 -33.92 -0.74 4.93
CA ALA A 377 -33.31 -0.46 6.24
C ALA A 377 -32.15 -1.41 6.55
N VAL A 378 -32.28 -2.68 6.18
CA VAL A 378 -31.19 -3.68 6.34
C VAL A 378 -29.99 -3.34 5.48
N ALA A 379 -30.19 -2.97 4.21
CA ALA A 379 -29.13 -2.54 3.32
C ALA A 379 -28.41 -1.30 3.86
N GLN A 380 -29.13 -0.30 4.37
CA GLN A 380 -28.54 0.88 5.01
C GLN A 380 -27.74 0.51 6.26
N GLY A 381 -28.25 -0.40 7.09
CA GLY A 381 -27.55 -0.91 8.27
C GLY A 381 -26.25 -1.63 7.90
N CYS A 382 -26.26 -2.47 6.87
CA CYS A 382 -25.06 -3.12 6.34
C CYS A 382 -24.02 -2.09 5.84
N ILE A 383 -24.46 -1.09 5.06
CA ILE A 383 -23.58 -0.03 4.57
C ILE A 383 -22.97 0.72 5.75
N ALA A 384 -23.76 1.15 6.72
CA ALA A 384 -23.26 1.88 7.89
C ALA A 384 -22.23 1.05 8.67
N ALA A 385 -22.54 -0.22 8.98
CA ALA A 385 -21.61 -1.10 9.68
C ALA A 385 -20.31 -1.34 8.91
N ILE A 386 -20.37 -1.51 7.58
CA ILE A 386 -19.19 -1.63 6.72
C ILE A 386 -18.38 -0.34 6.72
N MET A 387 -19.01 0.85 6.65
CA MET A 387 -18.31 2.13 6.69
C MET A 387 -17.56 2.34 8.00
N PHE A 388 -18.17 2.00 9.13
CA PHE A 388 -17.50 2.05 10.44
C PHE A 388 -16.35 1.05 10.53
N HIS A 389 -16.56 -0.19 10.07
CA HIS A 389 -15.51 -1.22 10.03
C HIS A 389 -14.30 -0.72 9.28
N VAL A 390 -14.51 -0.14 8.11
CA VAL A 390 -13.47 0.37 7.23
C VAL A 390 -12.73 1.57 7.81
N GLY A 391 -13.42 2.49 8.44
CA GLY A 391 -12.78 3.61 9.12
C GLY A 391 -11.79 3.18 10.21
N VAL A 392 -11.94 1.97 10.75
CA VAL A 392 -11.06 1.40 11.79
C VAL A 392 -9.92 0.54 11.22
N ILE A 393 -10.06 0.00 9.99
CA ILE A 393 -8.99 -0.80 9.34
C ILE A 393 -7.63 -0.10 9.34
N PRO A 394 -7.49 1.17 8.92
CA PRO A 394 -6.20 1.84 8.90
C PRO A 394 -5.57 2.01 10.29
N LEU A 395 -6.39 2.18 11.34
CA LEU A 395 -5.92 2.24 12.73
C LEU A 395 -5.25 0.91 13.13
N HIS A 396 -5.86 -0.20 12.78
CA HIS A 396 -5.32 -1.53 13.02
C HIS A 396 -4.05 -1.77 12.18
N PHE A 397 -4.08 -1.41 10.90
CA PHE A 397 -2.96 -1.61 9.97
C PHE A 397 -1.72 -0.81 10.37
N SER A 398 -1.88 0.48 10.67
CA SER A 398 -0.79 1.34 11.15
C SER A 398 -0.16 0.81 12.43
N SER A 399 -0.97 0.30 13.35
CA SER A 399 -0.48 -0.29 14.61
C SER A 399 0.31 -1.57 14.37
N SER A 400 -0.15 -2.46 13.46
CA SER A 400 0.51 -3.73 13.17
C SER A 400 1.84 -3.54 12.44
N LEU A 401 1.91 -2.66 11.44
CA LEU A 401 3.15 -2.33 10.74
C LEU A 401 4.22 -1.75 11.68
N LEU A 402 3.83 -0.80 12.52
CA LEU A 402 4.73 -0.21 13.51
C LEU A 402 5.17 -1.23 14.55
N PHE A 403 4.29 -2.16 14.95
CA PHE A 403 4.63 -3.23 15.89
C PHE A 403 5.69 -4.18 15.29
N ILE A 404 5.53 -4.56 14.02
CA ILE A 404 6.50 -5.39 13.30
C ILE A 404 7.83 -4.69 13.15
N GLN A 405 7.84 -3.41 12.77
CA GLN A 405 9.07 -2.63 12.68
C GLN A 405 9.80 -2.56 14.02
N VAL A 406 9.09 -2.32 15.12
CA VAL A 406 9.71 -2.30 16.46
C VAL A 406 10.21 -3.69 16.86
N ALA A 407 9.46 -4.75 16.56
CA ALA A 407 9.90 -6.12 16.81
C ALA A 407 11.18 -6.48 16.04
N LEU A 408 11.28 -6.02 14.78
CA LEU A 408 12.46 -6.20 13.94
C LEU A 408 13.64 -5.31 14.36
N LEU A 409 13.39 -4.05 14.72
CA LEU A 409 14.43 -3.11 15.17
C LEU A 409 14.98 -3.47 16.56
N SER A 410 14.14 -3.97 17.47
CA SER A 410 14.60 -4.45 18.78
C SER A 410 15.42 -5.74 18.70
N SER A 411 15.45 -6.40 17.53
CA SER A 411 16.39 -7.51 17.27
C SER A 411 17.82 -7.04 17.03
N ASN A 412 17.98 -5.76 16.67
CA ASN A 412 19.26 -5.18 16.25
C ASN A 412 19.94 -4.32 17.32
N GLY A 413 19.44 -4.27 18.50
CA GLY A 413 20.07 -3.53 19.60
C GLY A 413 19.32 -3.75 20.89
N SER A 414 19.95 -4.41 21.82
CA SER A 414 19.70 -4.20 23.25
C SER A 414 20.06 -2.74 23.56
N VAL A 415 19.11 -1.83 23.35
CA VAL A 415 19.22 -0.49 23.89
C VAL A 415 18.40 -0.48 25.17
N HIS A 416 19.12 -0.36 26.28
CA HIS A 416 18.61 -0.02 27.61
C HIS A 416 17.81 1.27 27.58
#